data_08cebacb27f1b56b8861543bd727b0a0
#
_entry.id   08cebacb27f1b56b8861543bd727b0a0
#
_cell.length_a   1.000
_cell.length_b   1.000
_cell.length_c   1.000
_cell.angle_alpha   90.00
_cell.angle_beta   90.00
_cell.angle_gamma   90.00
#
_symmetry.space_group_name_H-M   'P 1'
#
loop_
_entity.id
_entity.type
_entity.pdbx_description
1 polymer ?
#
loop_
_entity_poly.entity_id
_entity_poly.type
_entity_poly.pdbx_seq_one_letter_code
_entity_poly.pdbx_strand_id
1 'polypeptide(L)'
;MTRKGGKPHKIVMRPSPAAMSAALLAAVVFTVLLEFLVGISFIGQSLWSDPRLFHDHWFTLPLYGWFAVVALAIVALLRILTQCVVLYEDRLKVRGLFRIPRSAKWSALSGIWLVRDIYRGKEPRDPVETEVDAFDAALIMRSQTSRVANLSGAFYGTRAQSILVREAEERGVKVENIDHARPGELARMMPGSLSFIDRHPNLFVLAIVAFYAAHNVLTFMIWGI
;
A
#
# COMPACT_ATOMS: atom_id res chain seq x y z
N MET A 1 -27.51 27.62 -22.90
CA MET A 1 -28.26 27.02 -21.76
C MET A 1 -27.33 26.93 -20.56
N THR A 2 -27.42 27.87 -19.65
CA THR A 2 -26.62 27.93 -18.43
C THR A 2 -27.19 26.92 -17.40
N ARG A 3 -26.46 25.85 -17.10
CA ARG A 3 -26.78 24.89 -16.03
C ARG A 3 -26.79 25.65 -14.69
N LYS A 4 -27.97 25.82 -14.10
CA LYS A 4 -28.20 26.35 -12.74
C LYS A 4 -27.37 25.55 -11.74
N GLY A 5 -26.74 26.28 -10.81
CA GLY A 5 -25.92 25.90 -9.67
C GLY A 5 -26.26 24.60 -8.92
N GLY A 6 -25.95 23.46 -9.52
CA GLY A 6 -25.88 22.18 -8.82
C GLY A 6 -24.58 22.13 -8.03
N LYS A 7 -24.60 21.57 -6.82
CA LYS A 7 -23.38 21.27 -6.04
C LYS A 7 -22.40 20.54 -6.94
N PRO A 8 -21.09 20.92 -6.95
CA PRO A 8 -20.11 20.26 -7.80
C PRO A 8 -20.15 18.75 -7.56
N HIS A 9 -20.33 17.99 -8.63
CA HIS A 9 -20.40 16.52 -8.56
C HIS A 9 -19.06 16.00 -8.03
N LYS A 10 -19.08 15.45 -6.84
CA LYS A 10 -17.89 14.98 -6.13
C LYS A 10 -18.09 13.54 -5.71
N ILE A 11 -17.30 12.64 -6.30
CA ILE A 11 -17.27 11.23 -5.92
C ILE A 11 -16.02 10.98 -5.09
N VAL A 12 -16.18 10.33 -3.94
CA VAL A 12 -15.08 9.98 -3.03
C VAL A 12 -14.97 8.47 -2.95
N MET A 13 -13.83 7.95 -3.41
CA MET A 13 -13.47 6.53 -3.30
C MET A 13 -12.51 6.35 -2.12
N ARG A 14 -12.87 5.47 -1.21
CA ARG A 14 -12.08 5.09 -0.03
C ARG A 14 -11.67 3.62 -0.12
N PRO A 15 -10.65 3.19 0.62
CA PRO A 15 -10.33 1.77 0.78
C PRO A 15 -11.54 0.98 1.24
N SER A 16 -11.61 -0.27 0.80
CA SER A 16 -12.67 -1.19 1.23
C SER A 16 -12.54 -1.51 2.74
N PRO A 17 -13.64 -1.83 3.43
CA PRO A 17 -13.58 -2.25 4.83
C PRO A 17 -12.64 -3.45 5.03
N ALA A 18 -12.62 -4.40 4.10
CA ALA A 18 -11.73 -5.56 4.13
C ALA A 18 -10.25 -5.14 4.07
N ALA A 19 -9.89 -4.20 3.19
CA ALA A 19 -8.52 -3.67 3.12
C ALA A 19 -8.13 -2.92 4.40
N MET A 20 -9.07 -2.19 5.00
CA MET A 20 -8.83 -1.51 6.29
C MET A 20 -8.62 -2.50 7.42
N SER A 21 -9.44 -3.55 7.50
CA SER A 21 -9.29 -4.62 8.51
C SER A 21 -7.99 -5.39 8.33
N ALA A 22 -7.62 -5.72 7.09
CA ALA A 22 -6.35 -6.37 6.80
C ALA A 22 -5.14 -5.52 7.19
N ALA A 23 -5.21 -4.20 6.96
CA ALA A 23 -4.16 -3.27 7.37
C ALA A 23 -4.02 -3.19 8.90
N LEU A 24 -5.15 -3.17 9.63
CA LEU A 24 -5.14 -3.20 11.09
C LEU A 24 -4.55 -4.51 11.62
N LEU A 25 -4.98 -5.65 11.08
CA LEU A 25 -4.43 -6.96 11.45
C LEU A 25 -2.93 -7.02 11.18
N ALA A 26 -2.48 -6.56 10.00
CA ALA A 26 -1.06 -6.51 9.68
C ALA A 26 -0.29 -5.64 10.68
N ALA A 27 -0.81 -4.48 11.07
CA ALA A 27 -0.16 -3.63 12.06
C ALA A 27 0.02 -4.38 13.41
N VAL A 28 -1.00 -5.11 13.87
CA VAL A 28 -0.91 -5.93 15.10
C VAL A 28 0.13 -7.04 14.93
N VAL A 29 0.12 -7.77 13.82
CA VAL A 29 1.10 -8.84 13.55
C VAL A 29 2.53 -8.28 13.61
N PHE A 30 2.79 -7.17 12.91
CA PHE A 30 4.13 -6.58 12.85
C PHE A 30 4.61 -6.00 14.17
N THR A 31 3.73 -5.46 15.00
CA THR A 31 4.12 -4.78 16.25
C THR A 31 4.09 -5.70 17.47
N VAL A 32 3.31 -6.77 17.45
CA VAL A 32 3.12 -7.67 18.59
C VAL A 32 3.69 -9.06 18.31
N LEU A 33 3.23 -9.73 17.24
CA LEU A 33 3.60 -11.13 17.02
C LEU A 33 5.05 -11.27 16.58
N LEU A 34 5.54 -10.43 15.67
CA LEU A 34 6.91 -10.52 15.18
C LEU A 34 7.92 -9.94 16.17
N GLU A 35 7.48 -9.09 17.10
CA GLU A 35 8.28 -8.52 18.19
C GLU A 35 8.02 -9.18 19.54
N PHE A 36 7.54 -10.41 19.51
CA PHE A 36 7.15 -11.16 20.69
C PHE A 36 8.29 -11.31 21.71
N LEU A 37 9.53 -11.53 21.25
CA LEU A 37 10.69 -11.64 22.14
C LEU A 37 10.98 -10.35 22.89
N VAL A 38 10.86 -9.20 22.24
CA VAL A 38 11.01 -7.90 22.91
C VAL A 38 9.98 -7.76 24.03
N GLY A 39 8.71 -8.06 23.73
CA GLY A 39 7.62 -7.98 24.70
C GLY A 39 7.81 -8.92 25.89
N ILE A 40 8.12 -10.20 25.64
CA ILE A 40 8.34 -11.20 26.70
C ILE A 40 9.55 -10.85 27.55
N SER A 41 10.69 -10.51 26.94
CA SER A 41 11.88 -10.15 27.69
C SER A 41 11.65 -8.90 28.54
N PHE A 42 11.01 -7.89 27.98
CA PHE A 42 10.72 -6.64 28.68
C PHE A 42 9.81 -6.86 29.90
N ILE A 43 8.74 -7.63 29.74
CA ILE A 43 7.78 -7.92 30.81
C ILE A 43 8.35 -8.97 31.78
N GLY A 44 8.86 -10.08 31.26
CA GLY A 44 9.29 -11.23 32.06
C GLY A 44 10.45 -10.92 32.99
N GLN A 45 11.36 -10.04 32.57
CA GLN A 45 12.51 -9.61 33.36
C GLN A 45 12.28 -8.29 34.10
N SER A 46 11.07 -7.71 34.03
CA SER A 46 10.73 -6.43 34.66
C SER A 46 11.70 -5.31 34.30
N LEU A 47 12.12 -5.25 33.00
CA LEU A 47 13.15 -4.32 32.53
C LEU A 47 12.80 -2.85 32.71
N TRP A 48 11.49 -2.53 32.89
CA TRP A 48 11.07 -1.15 33.23
C TRP A 48 11.66 -0.65 34.56
N SER A 49 12.11 -1.55 35.44
CA SER A 49 12.74 -1.21 36.73
C SER A 49 14.27 -1.23 36.68
N ASP A 50 14.87 -1.64 35.55
CA ASP A 50 16.32 -1.69 35.41
C ASP A 50 16.89 -0.27 35.27
N PRO A 51 17.85 0.13 36.15
CA PRO A 51 18.42 1.50 36.11
C PRO A 51 19.20 1.80 34.83
N ARG A 52 19.58 0.78 34.04
CA ARG A 52 20.24 0.97 32.75
C ARG A 52 19.26 1.43 31.66
N LEU A 53 17.95 1.18 31.83
CA LEU A 53 16.96 1.58 30.84
C LEU A 53 16.99 3.09 30.62
N PHE A 54 17.10 3.48 29.36
CA PHE A 54 17.29 4.89 28.89
C PHE A 54 18.59 5.58 29.30
N HIS A 55 19.43 4.99 30.16
CA HIS A 55 20.75 5.52 30.53
C HIS A 55 21.87 4.85 29.72
N ASP A 56 21.72 3.57 29.43
CA ASP A 56 22.59 2.82 28.51
C ASP A 56 21.88 2.61 27.17
N HIS A 57 22.38 3.27 26.13
CA HIS A 57 21.81 3.19 24.80
C HIS A 57 21.90 1.80 24.19
N TRP A 58 22.99 1.06 24.48
CA TRP A 58 23.14 -0.29 23.99
C TRP A 58 22.10 -1.22 24.63
N PHE A 59 21.93 -1.12 25.94
CA PHE A 59 20.93 -1.88 26.67
C PHE A 59 19.49 -1.56 26.22
N THR A 60 19.22 -0.30 25.87
CA THR A 60 17.90 0.18 25.46
C THR A 60 17.62 -0.05 23.96
N LEU A 61 18.60 -0.48 23.18
CA LEU A 61 18.50 -0.59 21.72
C LEU A 61 17.33 -1.45 21.23
N PRO A 62 17.00 -2.63 21.82
CA PRO A 62 15.84 -3.41 21.41
C PRO A 62 14.52 -2.64 21.58
N LEU A 63 14.38 -1.87 22.63
CA LEU A 63 13.18 -1.06 22.87
C LEU A 63 13.06 0.08 21.86
N TYR A 64 14.16 0.72 21.49
CA TYR A 64 14.16 1.73 20.42
C TYR A 64 13.77 1.14 19.07
N GLY A 65 14.25 -0.06 18.75
CA GLY A 65 13.84 -0.81 17.55
C GLY A 65 12.34 -1.06 17.54
N TRP A 66 11.80 -1.55 18.65
CA TRP A 66 10.37 -1.78 18.78
C TRP A 66 9.54 -0.48 18.64
N PHE A 67 9.94 0.61 19.27
CA PHE A 67 9.26 1.90 19.11
C PHE A 67 9.29 2.38 17.64
N ALA A 68 10.40 2.16 16.94
CA ALA A 68 10.49 2.50 15.52
C ALA A 68 9.51 1.67 14.69
N VAL A 69 9.39 0.37 14.94
CA VAL A 69 8.41 -0.52 14.30
C VAL A 69 6.98 -0.06 14.56
N VAL A 70 6.63 0.23 15.81
CA VAL A 70 5.31 0.74 16.20
C VAL A 70 5.00 2.06 15.48
N ALA A 71 5.94 3.00 15.49
CA ALA A 71 5.77 4.28 14.81
C ALA A 71 5.55 4.10 13.30
N LEU A 72 6.34 3.25 12.65
CA LEU A 72 6.19 2.94 11.21
C LEU A 72 4.85 2.26 10.92
N ALA A 73 4.41 1.31 11.77
CA ALA A 73 3.13 0.64 11.63
C ALA A 73 1.96 1.64 11.77
N ILE A 74 2.01 2.56 12.73
CA ILE A 74 1.01 3.62 12.91
C ILE A 74 0.98 4.53 11.67
N VAL A 75 2.13 4.97 11.18
CA VAL A 75 2.21 5.82 9.98
C VAL A 75 1.64 5.09 8.75
N ALA A 76 2.01 3.82 8.55
CA ALA A 76 1.49 3.01 7.46
C ALA A 76 -0.03 2.81 7.57
N LEU A 77 -0.54 2.49 8.76
CA LEU A 77 -1.97 2.33 9.03
C LEU A 77 -2.74 3.62 8.76
N LEU A 78 -2.30 4.76 9.32
CA LEU A 78 -2.92 6.05 9.09
C LEU A 78 -2.92 6.44 7.62
N ARG A 79 -1.82 6.17 6.90
CA ARG A 79 -1.71 6.39 5.46
C ARG A 79 -2.73 5.57 4.68
N ILE A 80 -2.99 4.32 5.07
CA ILE A 80 -3.97 3.43 4.45
C ILE A 80 -5.39 3.90 4.77
N LEU A 81 -5.71 4.11 6.04
CA LEU A 81 -7.05 4.48 6.50
C LEU A 81 -7.52 5.84 5.97
N THR A 82 -6.60 6.79 5.79
CA THR A 82 -6.94 8.15 5.34
C THR A 82 -6.84 8.33 3.82
N GLN A 83 -6.34 7.31 3.10
CA GLN A 83 -6.21 7.41 1.65
C GLN A 83 -7.58 7.50 0.99
N CYS A 84 -7.75 8.48 0.10
CA CYS A 84 -8.93 8.58 -0.74
C CYS A 84 -8.58 9.13 -2.12
N VAL A 85 -9.38 8.73 -3.11
CA VAL A 85 -9.37 9.30 -4.44
C VAL A 85 -10.67 10.05 -4.63
N VAL A 86 -10.56 11.32 -4.98
CA VAL A 86 -11.70 12.22 -5.16
C VAL A 86 -11.77 12.61 -6.62
N LEU A 87 -12.89 12.30 -7.26
CA LEU A 87 -13.22 12.70 -8.62
C LEU A 87 -14.03 13.98 -8.55
N TYR A 88 -13.56 15.01 -9.23
CA TYR A 88 -14.24 16.28 -9.48
C TYR A 88 -14.63 16.34 -10.96
N GLU A 89 -15.43 17.31 -11.33
CA GLU A 89 -15.82 17.52 -12.74
C GLU A 89 -14.63 17.75 -13.67
N ASP A 90 -13.63 18.54 -13.23
CA ASP A 90 -12.48 18.96 -14.02
C ASP A 90 -11.19 18.16 -13.76
N ARG A 91 -11.10 17.49 -12.59
CA ARG A 91 -9.87 16.86 -12.13
C ARG A 91 -10.13 15.68 -11.22
N LEU A 92 -9.13 14.83 -11.06
CA LEU A 92 -9.05 13.87 -9.99
C LEU A 92 -7.96 14.29 -8.98
N LYS A 93 -8.17 13.94 -7.69
CA LYS A 93 -7.24 14.25 -6.62
C LYS A 93 -7.07 13.05 -5.71
N VAL A 94 -5.81 12.67 -5.46
CA VAL A 94 -5.43 11.65 -4.48
C VAL A 94 -5.00 12.34 -3.19
N ARG A 95 -5.59 11.97 -2.09
CA ARG A 95 -5.31 12.51 -0.75
C ARG A 95 -5.05 11.38 0.24
N GLY A 96 -4.36 11.68 1.32
CA GLY A 96 -4.11 10.79 2.45
C GLY A 96 -3.12 11.46 3.39
N LEU A 97 -3.16 11.07 4.66
CA LEU A 97 -2.17 11.49 5.64
C LEU A 97 -0.79 10.92 5.24
N PHE A 98 0.27 11.63 5.51
CA PHE A 98 1.65 11.23 5.15
C PHE A 98 1.83 10.87 3.66
N ARG A 99 1.00 11.44 2.78
CA ARG A 99 1.11 11.28 1.34
C ARG A 99 1.13 12.64 0.65
N ILE A 100 2.06 12.81 -0.28
CA ILE A 100 2.08 14.01 -1.13
C ILE A 100 0.79 14.00 -1.96
N PRO A 101 -0.08 15.02 -1.84
CA PRO A 101 -1.31 15.08 -2.60
C PRO A 101 -1.00 15.18 -4.09
N ARG A 102 -1.61 14.32 -4.88
CA ARG A 102 -1.49 14.33 -6.34
C ARG A 102 -2.81 14.76 -6.94
N SER A 103 -2.75 15.65 -7.91
CA SER A 103 -3.92 16.11 -8.65
C SER A 103 -3.60 16.15 -10.15
N ALA A 104 -4.57 15.74 -10.96
CA ALA A 104 -4.48 15.83 -12.40
C ALA A 104 -5.82 16.26 -12.98
N LYS A 105 -5.83 17.17 -13.96
CA LYS A 105 -7.01 17.46 -14.77
C LYS A 105 -7.28 16.27 -15.67
N TRP A 106 -8.55 16.00 -15.98
CA TRP A 106 -8.91 14.91 -16.88
C TRP A 106 -8.26 15.05 -18.26
N SER A 107 -8.20 16.28 -18.78
CA SER A 107 -7.54 16.59 -20.06
C SER A 107 -6.01 16.42 -20.06
N ALA A 108 -5.39 16.30 -18.88
CA ALA A 108 -3.95 16.08 -18.73
C ALA A 108 -3.58 14.63 -18.50
N LEU A 109 -4.56 13.72 -18.55
CA LEU A 109 -4.31 12.28 -18.46
C LEU A 109 -4.01 11.72 -19.85
N SER A 110 -3.01 10.87 -19.94
CA SER A 110 -2.74 10.10 -21.15
C SER A 110 -3.69 8.92 -21.32
N GLY A 111 -4.25 8.42 -20.21
CA GLY A 111 -5.22 7.34 -20.20
C GLY A 111 -5.35 6.66 -18.84
N ILE A 112 -6.27 5.70 -18.81
CA ILE A 112 -6.48 4.78 -17.70
C ILE A 112 -6.32 3.37 -18.24
N TRP A 113 -5.45 2.58 -17.62
CA TRP A 113 -5.23 1.18 -17.96
C TRP A 113 -5.81 0.30 -16.87
N LEU A 114 -6.81 -0.49 -17.23
CA LEU A 114 -7.35 -1.55 -16.40
C LEU A 114 -6.57 -2.82 -16.66
N VAL A 115 -5.77 -3.23 -15.70
CA VAL A 115 -5.04 -4.49 -15.74
C VAL A 115 -5.75 -5.45 -14.81
N ARG A 116 -6.29 -6.55 -15.35
CA ARG A 116 -7.11 -7.49 -14.56
C ARG A 116 -6.27 -8.44 -13.76
N ASP A 117 -5.25 -9.05 -14.39
CA ASP A 117 -4.41 -10.04 -13.74
C ASP A 117 -2.94 -9.62 -13.83
N ILE A 118 -2.40 -9.10 -12.74
CA ILE A 118 -0.97 -8.84 -12.61
C ILE A 118 -0.37 -9.97 -11.79
N TYR A 119 0.27 -10.92 -12.48
CA TYR A 119 0.85 -12.10 -11.84
C TYR A 119 2.17 -11.80 -11.15
N ARG A 120 2.27 -12.07 -9.86
CA ARG A 120 3.50 -11.90 -9.08
C ARG A 120 4.48 -13.06 -9.19
N GLY A 121 4.09 -14.17 -9.79
CA GLY A 121 4.85 -15.41 -9.91
C GLY A 121 4.92 -15.96 -11.32
N LYS A 122 4.94 -17.29 -11.41
CA LYS A 122 4.80 -18.00 -12.69
C LYS A 122 3.35 -17.87 -13.17
N GLU A 123 3.20 -17.66 -14.45
CA GLU A 123 1.90 -17.75 -15.11
C GLU A 123 1.29 -19.13 -14.85
N PRO A 124 0.01 -19.22 -14.46
CA PRO A 124 -0.63 -20.50 -14.26
C PRO A 124 -0.57 -21.31 -15.55
N ARG A 125 -0.16 -22.56 -15.45
CA ARG A 125 -0.08 -23.46 -16.60
C ARG A 125 -1.43 -24.08 -16.94
N ASP A 126 -2.36 -24.03 -15.98
CA ASP A 126 -3.69 -24.65 -16.09
C ASP A 126 -4.74 -23.65 -15.56
N PRO A 127 -5.92 -23.52 -16.21
CA PRO A 127 -7.02 -22.70 -15.69
C PRO A 127 -7.50 -23.10 -14.28
N VAL A 128 -7.14 -24.28 -13.80
CA VAL A 128 -7.44 -24.76 -12.44
C VAL A 128 -6.44 -24.25 -11.40
N GLU A 129 -5.23 -23.83 -11.82
CA GLU A 129 -4.23 -23.18 -10.94
C GLU A 129 -4.55 -21.70 -10.69
N THR A 130 -5.82 -21.35 -10.58
CA THR A 130 -6.33 -19.97 -10.46
C THR A 130 -6.02 -19.29 -9.12
N GLU A 131 -5.38 -19.95 -8.18
CA GLU A 131 -4.88 -19.34 -6.92
C GLU A 131 -3.48 -18.73 -7.04
N VAL A 132 -3.08 -18.37 -8.22
CA VAL A 132 -1.85 -17.61 -8.39
C VAL A 132 -2.07 -16.21 -7.84
N ASP A 133 -1.06 -15.71 -7.12
CA ASP A 133 -1.03 -14.38 -6.51
C ASP A 133 -1.14 -13.28 -7.58
N ALA A 134 -2.34 -13.11 -8.10
CA ALA A 134 -2.71 -12.10 -9.09
C ALA A 134 -3.48 -10.97 -8.42
N PHE A 135 -3.27 -9.77 -8.89
CA PHE A 135 -4.02 -8.61 -8.44
C PHE A 135 -4.43 -7.74 -9.62
N ASP A 136 -5.56 -7.08 -9.50
CA ASP A 136 -6.06 -6.15 -10.49
C ASP A 136 -5.69 -4.70 -10.12
N ALA A 137 -5.53 -3.85 -11.11
CA ALA A 137 -5.19 -2.46 -10.91
C ALA A 137 -5.77 -1.55 -11.99
N ALA A 138 -6.34 -0.43 -11.60
CA ALA A 138 -6.64 0.68 -12.50
C ALA A 138 -5.51 1.73 -12.40
N LEU A 139 -4.66 1.78 -13.40
CA LEU A 139 -3.51 2.67 -13.48
C LEU A 139 -3.91 3.98 -14.14
N ILE A 140 -3.87 5.08 -13.38
CA ILE A 140 -4.18 6.42 -13.88
C ILE A 140 -2.86 7.10 -14.22
N MET A 141 -2.61 7.33 -15.52
CA MET A 141 -1.34 7.85 -16.00
C MET A 141 -1.50 9.26 -16.56
N ARG A 142 -0.56 10.13 -16.21
CA ARG A 142 -0.41 11.45 -16.86
C ARG A 142 0.44 11.36 -18.11
N SER A 143 1.44 10.48 -18.10
CA SER A 143 2.29 10.11 -19.22
C SER A 143 2.73 8.67 -19.05
N GLN A 144 3.42 8.08 -20.01
CA GLN A 144 3.95 6.72 -19.90
C GLN A 144 4.86 6.52 -18.67
N THR A 145 5.50 7.60 -18.20
CA THR A 145 6.44 7.53 -17.05
C THR A 145 5.87 8.08 -15.75
N SER A 146 4.72 8.77 -15.78
CA SER A 146 4.16 9.49 -14.63
C SER A 146 2.79 8.99 -14.24
N ARG A 147 2.74 8.20 -13.18
CA ARG A 147 1.50 7.70 -12.56
C ARG A 147 0.92 8.73 -11.60
N VAL A 148 -0.36 9.03 -11.76
CA VAL A 148 -1.14 9.84 -10.81
C VAL A 148 -1.63 8.98 -9.66
N ALA A 149 -2.26 7.85 -9.97
CA ALA A 149 -2.79 6.91 -8.98
C ALA A 149 -2.77 5.47 -9.49
N ASN A 150 -2.91 4.54 -8.54
CA ASN A 150 -3.22 3.14 -8.78
C ASN A 150 -4.41 2.78 -7.88
N LEU A 151 -5.51 2.34 -8.47
CA LEU A 151 -6.67 1.80 -7.76
C LEU A 151 -6.65 0.28 -7.89
N SER A 152 -5.95 -0.39 -6.96
CA SER A 152 -6.01 -1.84 -6.85
C SER A 152 -7.43 -2.27 -6.45
N GLY A 153 -7.97 -3.29 -7.10
CA GLY A 153 -9.28 -3.84 -6.77
C GLY A 153 -9.31 -4.49 -5.39
N ALA A 154 -8.21 -5.14 -4.98
CA ALA A 154 -8.07 -5.66 -3.61
C ALA A 154 -8.19 -4.56 -2.55
N PHE A 155 -7.78 -3.33 -2.86
CA PHE A 155 -7.77 -2.22 -1.92
C PHE A 155 -9.03 -1.36 -1.98
N TYR A 156 -9.50 -0.99 -3.19
CA TYR A 156 -10.67 -0.12 -3.38
C TYR A 156 -11.94 -0.87 -3.75
N GLY A 157 -11.82 -2.12 -4.19
CA GLY A 157 -12.91 -2.93 -4.74
C GLY A 157 -13.17 -2.63 -6.23
N THR A 158 -13.74 -3.61 -6.92
CA THR A 158 -14.09 -3.54 -8.35
C THR A 158 -15.11 -2.45 -8.66
N ARG A 159 -16.01 -2.14 -7.70
CA ARG A 159 -16.99 -1.05 -7.83
C ARG A 159 -16.32 0.32 -7.99
N ALA A 160 -15.23 0.57 -7.25
CA ALA A 160 -14.52 1.84 -7.38
C ALA A 160 -13.84 1.96 -8.75
N GLN A 161 -13.31 0.85 -9.27
CA GLN A 161 -12.73 0.81 -10.61
C GLN A 161 -13.79 1.07 -11.70
N SER A 162 -14.96 0.43 -11.62
CA SER A 162 -16.03 0.65 -12.59
C SER A 162 -16.59 2.09 -12.56
N ILE A 163 -16.67 2.71 -11.40
CA ILE A 163 -17.03 4.13 -11.29
C ILE A 163 -15.96 5.01 -11.95
N LEU A 164 -14.67 4.72 -11.69
CA LEU A 164 -13.57 5.48 -12.30
C LEU A 164 -13.60 5.40 -13.82
N VAL A 165 -13.81 4.20 -14.38
CA VAL A 165 -13.89 3.96 -15.83
C VAL A 165 -15.02 4.76 -16.44
N ARG A 166 -16.23 4.62 -15.92
CA ARG A 166 -17.39 5.37 -16.42
C ARG A 166 -17.15 6.88 -16.41
N GLU A 167 -16.65 7.42 -15.29
CA GLU A 167 -16.35 8.84 -15.17
C GLU A 167 -15.26 9.31 -16.15
N ALA A 168 -14.30 8.44 -16.47
CA ALA A 168 -13.26 8.72 -17.45
C ALA A 168 -13.80 8.74 -18.89
N GLU A 169 -14.60 7.72 -19.25
CA GLU A 169 -15.24 7.62 -20.57
C GLU A 169 -16.18 8.80 -20.85
N GLU A 170 -17.00 9.19 -19.85
CA GLU A 170 -17.88 10.37 -19.96
C GLU A 170 -17.11 11.67 -20.23
N ARG A 171 -15.82 11.73 -19.88
CA ARG A 171 -14.93 12.89 -20.08
C ARG A 171 -13.99 12.71 -21.26
N GLY A 172 -14.15 11.66 -22.05
CA GLY A 172 -13.32 11.39 -23.23
C GLY A 172 -11.89 10.98 -22.91
N VAL A 173 -11.61 10.49 -21.68
CA VAL A 173 -10.30 9.94 -21.34
C VAL A 173 -10.21 8.53 -21.89
N LYS A 174 -9.11 8.22 -22.57
CA LYS A 174 -8.86 6.89 -23.12
C LYS A 174 -8.79 5.85 -22.01
N VAL A 175 -9.58 4.79 -22.15
CA VAL A 175 -9.54 3.62 -21.25
C VAL A 175 -9.09 2.41 -22.06
N GLU A 176 -8.07 1.73 -21.57
CA GLU A 176 -7.53 0.51 -22.18
C GLU A 176 -7.62 -0.65 -21.18
N ASN A 177 -8.03 -1.81 -21.65
CA ASN A 177 -8.06 -3.05 -20.87
C ASN A 177 -6.84 -3.89 -21.24
N ILE A 178 -6.16 -4.40 -20.21
CA ILE A 178 -5.09 -5.38 -20.32
C ILE A 178 -5.53 -6.57 -19.48
N ASP A 179 -5.80 -7.71 -20.14
CA ASP A 179 -6.34 -8.87 -19.44
C ASP A 179 -5.28 -9.52 -18.55
N HIS A 180 -4.04 -9.63 -19.03
CA HIS A 180 -2.94 -10.25 -18.31
C HIS A 180 -1.66 -9.45 -18.47
N ALA A 181 -0.88 -9.31 -17.39
CA ALA A 181 0.43 -8.70 -17.48
C ALA A 181 1.35 -9.18 -16.35
N ARG A 182 2.64 -9.29 -16.66
CA ARG A 182 3.68 -9.44 -15.65
C ARG A 182 4.16 -8.07 -15.17
N PRO A 183 4.58 -7.93 -13.90
CA PRO A 183 5.10 -6.66 -13.39
C PRO A 183 6.25 -6.09 -14.23
N GLY A 184 7.12 -6.96 -14.77
CA GLY A 184 8.23 -6.57 -15.65
C GLY A 184 7.77 -6.04 -17.01
N GLU A 185 6.72 -6.59 -17.58
CA GLU A 185 6.12 -6.15 -18.85
C GLU A 185 5.43 -4.80 -18.67
N LEU A 186 4.61 -4.67 -17.63
CA LEU A 186 3.99 -3.38 -17.28
C LEU A 186 5.04 -2.30 -17.04
N ALA A 187 6.15 -2.63 -16.38
CA ALA A 187 7.22 -1.67 -16.15
C ALA A 187 7.96 -1.26 -17.44
N ARG A 188 8.01 -2.13 -18.46
CA ARG A 188 8.57 -1.79 -19.79
C ARG A 188 7.59 -0.95 -20.61
N MET A 189 6.31 -1.32 -20.61
CA MET A 189 5.26 -0.60 -21.36
C MET A 189 5.00 0.78 -20.73
N MET A 190 4.96 0.84 -19.41
CA MET A 190 4.65 2.05 -18.64
C MET A 190 5.63 2.19 -17.46
N PRO A 191 6.82 2.75 -17.68
CA PRO A 191 7.78 3.01 -16.62
C PRO A 191 7.16 3.88 -15.52
N GLY A 192 7.19 3.42 -14.26
CA GLY A 192 6.54 4.11 -13.12
C GLY A 192 5.09 3.72 -12.85
N SER A 193 4.48 2.79 -13.61
CA SER A 193 3.15 2.22 -13.32
C SER A 193 3.09 1.47 -11.99
N LEU A 194 4.14 0.74 -11.64
CA LEU A 194 4.24 -0.04 -10.42
C LEU A 194 5.23 0.57 -9.43
N SER A 195 4.99 0.37 -8.13
CA SER A 195 5.94 0.73 -7.08
C SER A 195 7.10 -0.27 -7.03
N PHE A 196 8.19 0.06 -6.31
CA PHE A 196 9.29 -0.87 -6.11
C PHE A 196 8.83 -2.17 -5.43
N ILE A 197 7.92 -2.06 -4.44
CA ILE A 197 7.36 -3.21 -3.72
C ILE A 197 6.54 -4.11 -4.66
N ASP A 198 5.74 -3.51 -5.55
CA ASP A 198 4.95 -4.28 -6.52
C ASP A 198 5.84 -5.02 -7.55
N ARG A 199 7.03 -4.46 -7.85
CA ARG A 199 7.99 -5.09 -8.78
C ARG A 199 8.83 -6.18 -8.13
N HIS A 200 9.15 -6.02 -6.85
CA HIS A 200 10.08 -6.89 -6.11
C HIS A 200 9.49 -7.32 -4.76
N PRO A 201 8.32 -7.99 -4.75
CA PRO A 201 7.65 -8.40 -3.52
C PRO A 201 8.53 -9.31 -2.66
N ASN A 202 9.25 -10.24 -3.29
CA ASN A 202 10.12 -11.19 -2.58
C ASN A 202 11.29 -10.48 -1.87
N LEU A 203 11.88 -9.45 -2.47
CA LEU A 203 12.92 -8.65 -1.81
C LEU A 203 12.37 -7.90 -0.61
N PHE A 204 11.14 -7.39 -0.71
CA PHE A 204 10.48 -6.72 0.40
C PHE A 204 10.20 -7.68 1.55
N VAL A 205 9.66 -8.87 1.27
CA VAL A 205 9.44 -9.93 2.28
C VAL A 205 10.75 -10.34 2.90
N LEU A 206 11.80 -10.59 2.11
CA LEU A 206 13.12 -10.96 2.62
C LEU A 206 13.70 -9.89 3.55
N ALA A 207 13.56 -8.60 3.19
CA ALA A 207 14.03 -7.50 4.03
C ALA A 207 13.30 -7.44 5.38
N ILE A 208 11.97 -7.68 5.38
CA ILE A 208 11.18 -7.78 6.61
C ILE A 208 11.65 -8.94 7.46
N VAL A 209 11.76 -10.14 6.90
CA VAL A 209 12.19 -11.34 7.63
C VAL A 209 13.60 -11.14 8.21
N ALA A 210 14.53 -10.61 7.42
CA ALA A 210 15.89 -10.34 7.87
C ALA A 210 15.92 -9.31 9.02
N PHE A 211 15.11 -8.25 8.93
CA PHE A 211 15.00 -7.25 9.99
C PHE A 211 14.51 -7.88 11.31
N TYR A 212 13.38 -8.62 11.28
CA TYR A 212 12.83 -9.22 12.49
C TYR A 212 13.75 -10.31 13.07
N ALA A 213 14.38 -11.12 12.22
CA ALA A 213 15.36 -12.09 12.68
C ALA A 213 16.54 -11.41 13.37
N ALA A 214 17.11 -10.37 12.77
CA ALA A 214 18.22 -9.63 13.36
C ALA A 214 17.82 -8.92 14.66
N HIS A 215 16.63 -8.30 14.70
CA HIS A 215 16.14 -7.60 15.88
C HIS A 215 15.87 -8.56 17.05
N ASN A 216 15.27 -9.72 16.79
CA ASN A 216 15.05 -10.72 17.81
C ASN A 216 16.37 -11.32 18.32
N VAL A 217 17.34 -11.61 17.44
CA VAL A 217 18.68 -12.06 17.86
C VAL A 217 19.36 -10.99 18.70
N LEU A 218 19.30 -9.72 18.30
CA LEU A 218 19.87 -8.62 19.07
C LEU A 218 19.21 -8.50 20.46
N THR A 219 17.91 -8.63 20.55
CA THR A 219 17.14 -8.62 21.81
C THR A 219 17.61 -9.73 22.72
N PHE A 220 17.75 -10.95 22.18
CA PHE A 220 18.27 -12.08 22.92
C PHE A 220 19.72 -11.84 23.43
N MET A 221 20.58 -11.31 22.59
CA MET A 221 21.98 -11.04 22.97
C MET A 221 22.13 -9.99 24.06
N ILE A 222 21.25 -8.98 24.09
CA ILE A 222 21.35 -7.84 25.02
C ILE A 222 20.62 -8.14 26.33
N TRP A 223 19.43 -8.70 26.26
CA TRP A 223 18.60 -8.91 27.46
C TRP A 223 18.64 -10.35 27.97
N GLY A 224 19.02 -11.31 27.14
CA GLY A 224 18.87 -12.72 27.42
C GLY A 224 17.39 -13.17 27.39
N ILE A 225 17.13 -14.44 27.60
CA ILE A 225 15.81 -15.03 27.85
C ILE A 225 15.96 -16.00 29.03
#